data_8673fdb65114f5a08b9b13d0f5ca6707
#
_entry.id   8673fdb65114f5a08b9b13d0f5ca6707
#
_cell.length_a   1.000
_cell.length_b   1.000
_cell.length_c   1.000
_cell.angle_alpha   90.00
_cell.angle_beta   90.00
_cell.angle_gamma   90.00
#
_symmetry.space_group_name_H-M   'P 1'
#
loop_
_entity.id
_entity.type
_entity.pdbx_description
1 polymer ?
#
loop_
_entity_poly.entity_id
_entity_poly.type
_entity_poly.pdbx_seq_one_letter_code
_entity_poly.pdbx_strand_id
1 'polypeptide(L)'
;MPRFAANLSMLYPELPFMARFEAAKNDGFEAVEYLFPYAFPAHELAAALKANALQQVLFNAPPGGADPVTCAQAWDAGERGLACLPGREADFQFGVQLALDYAQALHCPRIHVMAGLASIDTDPAQLRTTYVNNLRWAARLAAQQGVEVLIEPINPRDMPRYFLNRQDHAHEIVQEVGAPNLKVQMDLYHCQVVEGDLSRKLRQYLPTGRVTHIQVAGVPERHEPDQGEVNYPYLFALLDELGYTGWVGCEYRPRLGAVTGGTTQGLGWRPHRE
;
A
#
# COMPACT_ATOMS: atom_id res chain seq x y z
N MET A 1 0.01 21.45 2.10
CA MET A 1 0.97 20.51 1.47
C MET A 1 0.69 19.11 1.94
N PRO A 2 0.79 18.09 1.09
CA PRO A 2 0.57 16.69 1.47
C PRO A 2 1.49 16.25 2.62
N ARG A 3 1.03 15.28 3.42
CA ARG A 3 1.83 14.63 4.45
C ARG A 3 2.44 13.36 3.87
N PHE A 4 3.74 13.16 4.07
CA PHE A 4 4.45 12.02 3.50
C PHE A 4 4.75 10.95 4.54
N ALA A 5 4.56 9.67 4.18
CA ALA A 5 4.95 8.50 4.95
C ALA A 5 6.13 7.79 4.28
N ALA A 6 7.15 7.41 5.05
CA ALA A 6 8.25 6.62 4.50
C ALA A 6 7.85 5.16 4.32
N ASN A 7 8.02 4.61 3.12
CA ASN A 7 7.85 3.18 2.91
C ASN A 7 9.13 2.43 3.31
N LEU A 8 9.13 1.83 4.50
CA LEU A 8 10.33 1.18 5.05
C LEU A 8 10.69 -0.15 4.36
N SER A 9 9.84 -0.69 3.50
CA SER A 9 10.21 -1.83 2.66
C SER A 9 11.11 -1.42 1.50
N MET A 10 11.05 -0.16 1.07
CA MET A 10 11.78 0.36 -0.08
C MET A 10 12.89 1.35 0.29
N LEU A 11 12.60 2.26 1.22
CA LEU A 11 13.56 3.27 1.68
C LEU A 11 14.56 2.69 2.68
N TYR A 12 15.76 3.27 2.74
CA TYR A 12 16.86 2.87 3.62
C TYR A 12 17.34 1.42 3.38
N PRO A 13 17.51 0.96 2.12
CA PRO A 13 17.86 -0.42 1.81
C PRO A 13 19.23 -0.84 2.37
N GLU A 14 20.09 0.10 2.70
CA GLU A 14 21.39 -0.12 3.34
C GLU A 14 21.31 -0.50 4.81
N LEU A 15 20.15 -0.33 5.45
CA LEU A 15 19.95 -0.58 6.88
C LEU A 15 19.12 -1.85 7.12
N PRO A 16 19.38 -2.58 8.21
CA PRO A 16 18.44 -3.59 8.71
C PRO A 16 17.05 -2.97 8.96
N PHE A 17 16.00 -3.73 8.74
CA PHE A 17 14.63 -3.20 8.76
C PHE A 17 14.30 -2.40 10.05
N MET A 18 14.63 -2.92 11.21
CA MET A 18 14.33 -2.25 12.50
C MET A 18 15.08 -0.93 12.69
N ALA A 19 16.24 -0.73 12.05
CA ALA A 19 16.98 0.53 12.10
C ALA A 19 16.37 1.61 11.18
N ARG A 20 15.52 1.23 10.22
CA ARG A 20 14.87 2.15 9.28
C ARG A 20 13.87 3.08 9.95
N PHE A 21 13.32 2.70 11.10
CA PHE A 21 12.41 3.57 11.87
C PHE A 21 13.15 4.83 12.37
N GLU A 22 14.32 4.67 12.96
CA GLU A 22 15.13 5.78 13.42
C GLU A 22 15.62 6.65 12.24
N ALA A 23 16.05 6.03 11.16
CA ALA A 23 16.46 6.74 9.95
C ALA A 23 15.32 7.60 9.37
N ALA A 24 14.11 7.06 9.26
CA ALA A 24 12.93 7.80 8.81
C ALA A 24 12.62 8.98 9.73
N LYS A 25 12.73 8.80 11.05
CA LYS A 25 12.55 9.88 12.02
C LYS A 25 13.59 10.98 11.86
N ASN A 26 14.86 10.60 11.69
CA ASN A 26 15.96 11.55 11.52
C ASN A 26 15.81 12.37 10.23
N ASP A 27 15.21 11.77 9.18
CA ASP A 27 14.89 12.45 7.93
C ASP A 27 13.55 13.23 7.98
N GLY A 28 12.97 13.39 9.19
CA GLY A 28 11.80 14.22 9.42
C GLY A 28 10.46 13.63 8.98
N PHE A 29 10.37 12.31 8.81
CA PHE A 29 9.07 11.66 8.66
C PHE A 29 8.32 11.59 9.99
N GLU A 30 7.01 11.75 9.94
CA GLU A 30 6.09 11.58 11.07
C GLU A 30 5.33 10.26 10.99
N ALA A 31 5.33 9.63 9.82
CA ALA A 31 4.63 8.38 9.55
C ALA A 31 5.44 7.44 8.67
N VAL A 32 5.14 6.16 8.83
CA VAL A 32 5.75 5.09 8.04
C VAL A 32 4.70 4.11 7.53
N GLU A 33 5.02 3.45 6.44
CA GLU A 33 4.33 2.28 5.91
C GLU A 33 5.36 1.22 5.52
N TYR A 34 4.93 0.01 5.36
CA TYR A 34 5.76 -1.09 4.84
C TYR A 34 4.89 -2.23 4.32
N LEU A 35 5.47 -3.15 3.55
CA LEU A 35 4.69 -4.22 2.92
C LEU A 35 4.28 -5.29 3.95
N PHE A 36 5.20 -6.12 4.40
CA PHE A 36 4.89 -7.31 5.19
C PHE A 36 5.69 -7.35 6.50
N PRO A 37 5.06 -7.07 7.66
CA PRO A 37 5.75 -7.00 8.95
C PRO A 37 5.97 -8.35 9.64
N TYR A 38 5.45 -9.43 9.10
CA TYR A 38 5.22 -10.71 9.79
C TYR A 38 6.48 -11.49 10.19
N ALA A 39 7.65 -11.07 9.74
CA ALA A 39 8.93 -11.60 10.21
C ALA A 39 9.33 -11.05 11.60
N PHE A 40 8.62 -10.03 12.11
CA PHE A 40 8.90 -9.37 13.38
C PHE A 40 7.67 -9.44 14.28
N PRO A 41 7.82 -9.73 15.59
CA PRO A 41 6.72 -9.67 16.54
C PRO A 41 6.08 -8.27 16.57
N ALA A 42 4.75 -8.20 16.59
CA ALA A 42 4.02 -6.93 16.56
C ALA A 42 4.41 -5.97 17.70
N HIS A 43 4.73 -6.50 18.89
CA HIS A 43 5.15 -5.67 20.03
C HIS A 43 6.52 -5.01 19.83
N GLU A 44 7.44 -5.64 19.09
CA GLU A 44 8.75 -5.04 18.75
C GLU A 44 8.58 -3.88 17.76
N LEU A 45 7.71 -4.06 16.75
CA LEU A 45 7.36 -3.01 15.82
C LEU A 45 6.67 -1.83 16.52
N ALA A 46 5.73 -2.12 17.42
CA ALA A 46 5.07 -1.09 18.24
C ALA A 46 6.07 -0.31 19.13
N ALA A 47 7.04 -1.02 19.69
CA ALA A 47 8.11 -0.38 20.48
C ALA A 47 8.97 0.53 19.60
N ALA A 48 9.35 0.10 18.38
CA ALA A 48 10.12 0.91 17.43
C ALA A 48 9.35 2.18 17.00
N LEU A 49 8.06 2.05 16.67
CA LEU A 49 7.19 3.19 16.34
C LEU A 49 7.14 4.19 17.50
N LYS A 50 6.90 3.69 18.72
CA LYS A 50 6.83 4.53 19.92
C LYS A 50 8.17 5.24 20.22
N ALA A 51 9.29 4.52 20.14
CA ALA A 51 10.62 5.07 20.42
C ALA A 51 10.98 6.22 19.47
N ASN A 52 10.50 6.17 18.23
CA ASN A 52 10.76 7.17 17.20
C ASN A 52 9.61 8.17 17.00
N ALA A 53 8.55 8.10 17.80
CA ALA A 53 7.36 8.95 17.67
C ALA A 53 6.80 8.93 16.22
N LEU A 54 6.72 7.73 15.60
CA LEU A 54 6.21 7.51 14.27
C LEU A 54 4.81 6.89 14.30
N GLN A 55 3.96 7.29 13.36
CA GLN A 55 2.67 6.67 13.14
C GLN A 55 2.78 5.59 12.05
N GLN A 56 2.28 4.38 12.32
CA GLN A 56 2.03 3.39 11.26
C GLN A 56 0.75 3.75 10.50
N VAL A 57 0.81 3.89 9.18
CA VAL A 57 -0.34 4.37 8.40
C VAL A 57 -0.91 3.35 7.43
N LEU A 58 -0.11 2.36 7.05
CA LEU A 58 -0.49 1.27 6.16
C LEU A 58 0.51 0.13 6.26
N PHE A 59 0.04 -1.10 6.13
CA PHE A 59 0.81 -2.29 5.75
C PHE A 59 -0.10 -3.30 5.05
N ASN A 60 0.51 -4.31 4.40
CA ASN A 60 -0.24 -5.30 3.65
C ASN A 60 -0.60 -6.50 4.52
N ALA A 61 -1.81 -7.05 4.35
CA ALA A 61 -2.11 -8.41 4.77
C ALA A 61 -1.15 -9.40 4.09
N PRO A 62 -0.85 -10.57 4.69
CA PRO A 62 0.04 -11.54 4.08
C PRO A 62 -0.38 -11.85 2.64
N PRO A 63 0.57 -11.91 1.69
CA PRO A 63 0.24 -12.18 0.29
C PRO A 63 -0.10 -13.65 0.04
N GLY A 64 0.03 -14.50 1.05
CA GLY A 64 -0.23 -15.94 1.03
C GLY A 64 0.06 -16.56 2.38
N GLY A 65 0.15 -17.89 2.41
CA GLY A 65 0.40 -18.67 3.63
C GLY A 65 -0.90 -19.05 4.35
N ALA A 66 -0.80 -20.08 5.21
CA ALA A 66 -1.91 -20.64 5.97
C ALA A 66 -1.64 -20.67 7.49
N ASP A 67 -0.48 -20.19 7.92
CA ASP A 67 -0.02 -20.09 9.31
C ASP A 67 1.00 -18.93 9.43
N PRO A 68 1.40 -18.51 10.64
CA PRO A 68 2.28 -17.36 10.82
C PRO A 68 3.64 -17.49 10.10
N VAL A 69 4.21 -18.69 10.03
CA VAL A 69 5.53 -18.94 9.42
C VAL A 69 5.43 -18.81 7.90
N THR A 70 4.45 -19.49 7.29
CA THR A 70 4.24 -19.45 5.85
C THR A 70 3.76 -18.07 5.39
N CYS A 71 2.99 -17.33 6.20
CA CYS A 71 2.64 -15.93 5.94
C CYS A 71 3.87 -15.02 5.88
N ALA A 72 4.82 -15.19 6.81
CA ALA A 72 6.04 -14.39 6.84
C ALA A 72 6.95 -14.66 5.61
N GLN A 73 6.88 -15.84 5.02
CA GLN A 73 7.68 -16.28 3.87
C GLN A 73 6.96 -16.15 2.52
N ALA A 74 5.66 -15.86 2.53
CA ALA A 74 4.78 -15.97 1.35
C ALA A 74 5.27 -15.11 0.16
N TRP A 75 5.76 -13.90 0.41
CA TRP A 75 6.27 -13.02 -0.65
C TRP A 75 7.48 -13.62 -1.36
N ASP A 76 8.44 -14.15 -0.60
CA ASP A 76 9.66 -14.78 -1.13
C ASP A 76 9.34 -16.10 -1.83
N ALA A 77 8.27 -16.79 -1.38
CA ALA A 77 7.73 -17.97 -2.05
C ALA A 77 6.96 -17.65 -3.36
N GLY A 78 6.83 -16.39 -3.73
CA GLY A 78 6.19 -15.96 -4.98
C GLY A 78 4.69 -15.68 -4.88
N GLU A 79 4.09 -15.74 -3.70
CA GLU A 79 2.68 -15.36 -3.49
C GLU A 79 2.49 -13.85 -3.66
N ARG A 80 1.38 -13.43 -4.27
CA ARG A 80 1.10 -12.02 -4.60
C ARG A 80 -0.33 -11.60 -4.24
N GLY A 81 -0.91 -12.24 -3.23
CA GLY A 81 -2.27 -12.03 -2.78
C GLY A 81 -3.17 -13.22 -3.08
N LEU A 82 -4.22 -13.36 -2.29
CA LEU A 82 -5.14 -14.49 -2.33
C LEU A 82 -6.59 -14.06 -2.58
N ALA A 83 -6.88 -12.78 -2.58
CA ALA A 83 -8.25 -12.30 -2.48
C ALA A 83 -9.13 -12.70 -3.67
N CYS A 84 -8.57 -12.85 -4.87
CA CYS A 84 -9.32 -13.30 -6.06
C CYS A 84 -9.23 -14.80 -6.32
N LEU A 85 -8.48 -15.59 -5.52
CA LEU A 85 -8.16 -16.96 -5.84
C LEU A 85 -9.19 -17.95 -5.29
N PRO A 86 -9.99 -18.64 -6.13
CA PRO A 86 -10.90 -19.68 -5.67
C PRO A 86 -10.14 -20.84 -5.02
N GLY A 87 -10.69 -21.35 -3.91
CA GLY A 87 -10.11 -22.45 -3.14
C GLY A 87 -9.03 -22.03 -2.13
N ARG A 88 -8.69 -20.71 -2.06
CA ARG A 88 -7.74 -20.16 -1.11
C ARG A 88 -8.42 -19.26 -0.06
N GLU A 89 -9.75 -19.36 0.10
CA GLU A 89 -10.53 -18.49 0.99
C GLU A 89 -10.13 -18.65 2.45
N ALA A 90 -9.82 -19.88 2.91
CA ALA A 90 -9.40 -20.14 4.28
C ALA A 90 -8.04 -19.49 4.59
N ASP A 91 -7.07 -19.59 3.68
CA ASP A 91 -5.76 -18.96 3.80
C ASP A 91 -5.88 -17.43 3.78
N PHE A 92 -6.72 -16.90 2.89
CA PHE A 92 -7.05 -15.48 2.84
C PHE A 92 -7.62 -14.97 4.17
N GLN A 93 -8.58 -15.70 4.74
CA GLN A 93 -9.22 -15.35 6.02
C GLN A 93 -8.22 -15.38 7.17
N PHE A 94 -7.34 -16.38 7.21
CA PHE A 94 -6.26 -16.45 8.17
C PHE A 94 -5.33 -15.24 8.07
N GLY A 95 -4.88 -14.91 6.87
CA GLY A 95 -4.00 -13.75 6.63
C GLY A 95 -4.63 -12.41 7.02
N VAL A 96 -5.91 -12.21 6.72
CA VAL A 96 -6.63 -10.99 7.12
C VAL A 96 -6.75 -10.91 8.65
N GLN A 97 -7.08 -12.02 9.34
CA GLN A 97 -7.14 -12.03 10.81
C GLN A 97 -5.78 -11.66 11.41
N LEU A 98 -4.70 -12.29 10.93
CA LEU A 98 -3.34 -11.99 11.37
C LEU A 98 -3.00 -10.50 11.14
N ALA A 99 -3.38 -9.94 9.99
CA ALA A 99 -3.18 -8.52 9.71
C ALA A 99 -3.95 -7.62 10.67
N LEU A 100 -5.17 -7.97 11.03
CA LEU A 100 -5.97 -7.20 11.99
C LEU A 100 -5.39 -7.24 13.41
N ASP A 101 -4.82 -8.37 13.83
CA ASP A 101 -4.12 -8.47 15.11
C ASP A 101 -2.89 -7.54 15.16
N TYR A 102 -2.13 -7.47 14.05
CA TYR A 102 -1.04 -6.51 13.89
C TYR A 102 -1.55 -5.06 13.83
N ALA A 103 -2.62 -4.79 13.10
CA ALA A 103 -3.19 -3.45 13.00
C ALA A 103 -3.59 -2.90 14.38
N GLN A 104 -4.18 -3.74 15.23
CA GLN A 104 -4.51 -3.39 16.59
C GLN A 104 -3.27 -3.07 17.42
N ALA A 105 -2.24 -3.93 17.39
CA ALA A 105 -1.00 -3.74 18.14
C ALA A 105 -0.22 -2.50 17.71
N LEU A 106 -0.26 -2.15 16.42
CA LEU A 106 0.45 -1.03 15.82
C LEU A 106 -0.39 0.26 15.78
N HIS A 107 -1.66 0.22 16.23
CA HIS A 107 -2.64 1.31 16.05
C HIS A 107 -2.72 1.77 14.58
N CYS A 108 -2.60 0.84 13.64
CA CYS A 108 -2.63 1.13 12.22
C CYS A 108 -4.09 1.18 11.70
N PRO A 109 -4.52 2.30 11.12
CA PRO A 109 -5.92 2.45 10.69
C PRO A 109 -6.27 1.71 9.39
N ARG A 110 -5.29 1.15 8.68
CA ARG A 110 -5.48 0.57 7.35
C ARG A 110 -4.63 -0.66 7.12
N ILE A 111 -5.21 -1.63 6.42
CA ILE A 111 -4.47 -2.76 5.84
C ILE A 111 -4.76 -2.82 4.34
N HIS A 112 -3.74 -3.09 3.53
CA HIS A 112 -3.92 -3.39 2.11
C HIS A 112 -4.08 -4.90 1.92
N VAL A 113 -5.06 -5.29 1.11
CA VAL A 113 -5.35 -6.68 0.75
C VAL A 113 -5.07 -6.89 -0.73
N MET A 114 -4.00 -7.62 -1.03
CA MET A 114 -3.57 -7.88 -2.39
C MET A 114 -4.54 -8.81 -3.12
N ALA A 115 -4.88 -8.45 -4.37
CA ALA A 115 -5.86 -9.18 -5.18
C ALA A 115 -5.41 -10.62 -5.49
N GLY A 116 -4.18 -10.79 -5.95
CA GLY A 116 -3.65 -12.08 -6.40
C GLY A 116 -3.37 -12.13 -7.90
N LEU A 117 -2.67 -13.17 -8.32
CA LEU A 117 -2.34 -13.42 -9.73
C LEU A 117 -3.44 -14.28 -10.37
N ALA A 118 -4.14 -13.73 -11.36
CA ALA A 118 -5.17 -14.45 -12.08
C ALA A 118 -4.55 -15.62 -12.88
N SER A 119 -5.05 -16.85 -12.66
CA SER A 119 -4.68 -17.97 -13.51
C SER A 119 -5.37 -17.83 -14.88
N ILE A 120 -4.66 -18.19 -15.95
CA ILE A 120 -5.23 -18.19 -17.30
C ILE A 120 -6.35 -19.21 -17.47
N ASP A 121 -6.35 -20.26 -16.64
CA ASP A 121 -7.32 -21.36 -16.67
C ASP A 121 -8.56 -21.09 -15.81
N THR A 122 -8.59 -19.99 -15.08
CA THR A 122 -9.74 -19.66 -14.20
C THR A 122 -10.67 -18.66 -14.88
N ASP A 123 -11.97 -18.96 -14.87
CA ASP A 123 -12.99 -18.05 -15.39
C ASP A 123 -12.90 -16.67 -14.72
N PRO A 124 -12.78 -15.58 -15.49
CA PRO A 124 -12.76 -14.21 -14.94
C PRO A 124 -13.98 -13.88 -14.06
N ALA A 125 -15.15 -14.42 -14.35
CA ALA A 125 -16.35 -14.23 -13.53
C ALA A 125 -16.21 -14.92 -12.15
N GLN A 126 -15.56 -16.08 -12.10
CA GLN A 126 -15.26 -16.77 -10.85
C GLN A 126 -14.24 -16.01 -10.01
N LEU A 127 -13.15 -15.49 -10.64
CA LEU A 127 -12.17 -14.65 -9.95
C LEU A 127 -12.83 -13.40 -9.34
N ARG A 128 -13.69 -12.71 -10.11
CA ARG A 128 -14.43 -11.54 -9.63
C ARG A 128 -15.35 -11.89 -8.47
N THR A 129 -16.12 -12.96 -8.58
CA THR A 129 -17.04 -13.41 -7.53
C THR A 129 -16.29 -13.73 -6.23
N THR A 130 -15.19 -14.47 -6.33
CA THR A 130 -14.32 -14.79 -5.18
C THR A 130 -13.77 -13.52 -4.56
N TYR A 131 -13.25 -12.60 -5.37
CA TYR A 131 -12.69 -11.33 -4.92
C TYR A 131 -13.70 -10.49 -4.13
N VAL A 132 -14.89 -10.28 -4.71
CA VAL A 132 -15.97 -9.51 -4.07
C VAL A 132 -16.42 -10.14 -2.76
N ASN A 133 -16.56 -11.47 -2.70
CA ASN A 133 -16.97 -12.19 -1.50
C ASN A 133 -15.91 -12.10 -0.39
N ASN A 134 -14.65 -12.30 -0.74
CA ASN A 134 -13.53 -12.20 0.19
C ASN A 134 -13.39 -10.78 0.73
N LEU A 135 -13.48 -9.75 -0.11
CA LEU A 135 -13.43 -8.36 0.33
C LEU A 135 -14.62 -7.98 1.22
N ARG A 136 -15.83 -8.48 0.93
CA ARG A 136 -16.99 -8.26 1.78
C ARG A 136 -16.81 -8.87 3.17
N TRP A 137 -16.23 -10.06 3.22
CA TRP A 137 -15.90 -10.71 4.48
C TRP A 137 -14.82 -9.93 5.24
N ALA A 138 -13.71 -9.57 4.58
CA ALA A 138 -12.61 -8.83 5.18
C ALA A 138 -13.04 -7.45 5.70
N ALA A 139 -13.81 -6.70 4.92
CA ALA A 139 -14.32 -5.40 5.32
C ALA A 139 -15.24 -5.48 6.55
N ARG A 140 -16.13 -6.50 6.61
CA ARG A 140 -16.99 -6.72 7.76
C ARG A 140 -16.20 -7.03 9.03
N LEU A 141 -15.15 -7.86 8.93
CA LEU A 141 -14.30 -8.19 10.06
C LEU A 141 -13.50 -6.98 10.55
N ALA A 142 -12.86 -6.27 9.61
CA ALA A 142 -12.06 -5.07 9.89
C ALA A 142 -12.88 -3.92 10.50
N ALA A 143 -14.15 -3.78 10.11
CA ALA A 143 -15.06 -2.76 10.66
C ALA A 143 -15.24 -2.89 12.18
N GLN A 144 -15.17 -4.10 12.73
CA GLN A 144 -15.29 -4.34 14.17
C GLN A 144 -14.13 -3.73 14.98
N GLN A 145 -13.00 -3.48 14.31
CA GLN A 145 -11.80 -2.89 14.89
C GLN A 145 -11.55 -1.45 14.41
N GLY A 146 -12.48 -0.88 13.62
CA GLY A 146 -12.32 0.46 13.06
C GLY A 146 -11.23 0.55 11.99
N VAL A 147 -10.87 -0.57 11.35
CA VAL A 147 -9.81 -0.63 10.34
C VAL A 147 -10.41 -0.53 8.93
N GLU A 148 -9.79 0.27 8.08
CA GLU A 148 -10.08 0.30 6.63
C GLU A 148 -9.33 -0.83 5.92
N VAL A 149 -10.01 -1.49 4.98
CA VAL A 149 -9.41 -2.43 4.04
C VAL A 149 -9.16 -1.70 2.73
N LEU A 150 -7.93 -1.69 2.27
CA LEU A 150 -7.56 -1.09 1.00
C LEU A 150 -7.35 -2.15 -0.08
N ILE A 151 -7.74 -1.80 -1.31
CA ILE A 151 -7.38 -2.51 -2.52
C ILE A 151 -6.60 -1.57 -3.46
N GLU A 152 -5.65 -2.12 -4.19
CA GLU A 152 -4.74 -1.35 -5.03
C GLU A 152 -4.67 -1.91 -6.45
N PRO A 153 -4.90 -1.08 -7.48
CA PRO A 153 -4.56 -1.41 -8.85
C PRO A 153 -3.04 -1.39 -9.07
N ILE A 154 -2.46 -2.54 -9.39
CA ILE A 154 -1.03 -2.70 -9.64
C ILE A 154 -0.77 -2.95 -11.13
N ASN A 155 0.21 -2.26 -11.70
CA ASN A 155 0.53 -2.37 -13.12
C ASN A 155 1.05 -3.75 -13.52
N PRO A 156 0.68 -4.28 -14.71
CA PRO A 156 1.08 -5.61 -15.16
C PRO A 156 2.54 -5.68 -15.66
N ARG A 157 3.25 -4.56 -15.80
CA ARG A 157 4.69 -4.54 -16.09
C ARG A 157 5.49 -5.05 -14.89
N ASP A 158 5.16 -4.57 -13.68
CA ASP A 158 5.82 -4.95 -12.44
C ASP A 158 5.25 -6.25 -11.86
N MET A 159 3.96 -6.50 -12.07
CA MET A 159 3.27 -7.69 -11.57
C MET A 159 2.38 -8.30 -12.66
N PRO A 160 2.96 -9.10 -13.56
CA PRO A 160 2.21 -9.78 -14.63
C PRO A 160 1.06 -10.61 -14.08
N ARG A 161 -0.10 -10.56 -14.73
CA ARG A 161 -1.34 -11.25 -14.36
C ARG A 161 -1.97 -10.82 -13.04
N TYR A 162 -1.55 -9.72 -12.44
CA TYR A 162 -2.26 -9.21 -11.26
C TYR A 162 -3.71 -8.88 -11.61
N PHE A 163 -4.66 -9.38 -10.80
CA PHE A 163 -6.08 -9.33 -11.13
C PHE A 163 -6.63 -7.90 -11.20
N LEU A 164 -6.23 -7.04 -10.27
CA LEU A 164 -6.69 -5.66 -10.17
C LEU A 164 -5.61 -4.70 -10.70
N ASN A 165 -5.81 -4.08 -11.87
CA ASN A 165 -4.78 -3.26 -12.49
C ASN A 165 -5.25 -1.89 -13.04
N ARG A 166 -6.53 -1.51 -12.79
CA ARG A 166 -7.10 -0.25 -13.24
C ARG A 166 -7.92 0.42 -12.14
N GLN A 167 -7.90 1.75 -12.10
CA GLN A 167 -8.64 2.54 -11.11
C GLN A 167 -10.16 2.36 -11.27
N ASP A 168 -10.69 2.40 -12.51
CA ASP A 168 -12.10 2.18 -12.76
C ASP A 168 -12.58 0.83 -12.20
N HIS A 169 -11.83 -0.26 -12.45
CA HIS A 169 -12.14 -1.58 -11.92
C HIS A 169 -12.12 -1.61 -10.38
N ALA A 170 -11.14 -0.97 -9.73
CA ALA A 170 -11.12 -0.89 -8.27
C ALA A 170 -12.35 -0.18 -7.71
N HIS A 171 -12.74 0.94 -8.30
CA HIS A 171 -13.91 1.70 -7.86
C HIS A 171 -15.23 0.97 -8.11
N GLU A 172 -15.35 0.18 -9.18
CA GLU A 172 -16.47 -0.73 -9.42
C GLU A 172 -16.56 -1.82 -8.33
N ILE A 173 -15.43 -2.46 -7.99
CA ILE A 173 -15.37 -3.47 -6.93
C ILE A 173 -15.79 -2.87 -5.57
N VAL A 174 -15.29 -1.69 -5.21
CA VAL A 174 -15.68 -1.03 -3.96
C VAL A 174 -17.19 -0.76 -3.91
N GLN A 175 -17.78 -0.32 -5.03
CA GLN A 175 -19.23 -0.11 -5.13
C GLN A 175 -20.01 -1.42 -5.03
N GLU A 176 -19.56 -2.48 -5.68
CA GLU A 176 -20.22 -3.79 -5.67
C GLU A 176 -20.17 -4.44 -4.27
N VAL A 177 -19.05 -4.33 -3.56
CA VAL A 177 -18.93 -4.78 -2.17
C VAL A 177 -19.83 -3.99 -1.25
N GLY A 178 -19.91 -2.66 -1.42
CA GLY A 178 -20.82 -1.77 -0.69
C GLY A 178 -20.43 -1.54 0.79
N ALA A 179 -19.23 -1.94 1.22
CA ALA A 179 -18.78 -1.73 2.59
C ALA A 179 -18.13 -0.34 2.75
N PRO A 180 -18.52 0.47 3.75
CA PRO A 180 -18.04 1.84 3.90
C PRO A 180 -16.55 1.94 4.23
N ASN A 181 -15.95 0.89 4.82
CA ASN A 181 -14.54 0.79 5.18
C ASN A 181 -13.69 0.03 4.14
N LEU A 182 -14.27 -0.36 2.99
CA LEU A 182 -13.48 -0.81 1.84
C LEU A 182 -13.13 0.41 0.98
N LYS A 183 -11.84 0.64 0.79
CA LYS A 183 -11.29 1.84 0.16
C LYS A 183 -10.29 1.49 -0.93
N VAL A 184 -9.82 2.49 -1.65
CA VAL A 184 -8.81 2.35 -2.70
C VAL A 184 -7.52 3.03 -2.23
N GLN A 185 -6.43 2.30 -2.35
CA GLN A 185 -5.07 2.83 -2.37
C GLN A 185 -4.77 3.21 -3.82
N MET A 186 -4.51 4.49 -4.05
CA MET A 186 -4.19 4.99 -5.40
C MET A 186 -2.70 5.29 -5.47
N ASP A 187 -1.93 4.32 -5.95
CA ASP A 187 -0.53 4.56 -6.31
C ASP A 187 -0.48 5.27 -7.68
N LEU A 188 0.06 6.49 -7.68
CA LEU A 188 0.17 7.32 -8.89
C LEU A 188 1.18 6.75 -9.89
N TYR A 189 2.19 6.01 -9.42
CA TYR A 189 3.13 5.30 -10.29
C TYR A 189 2.42 4.19 -11.08
N HIS A 190 1.69 3.29 -10.39
CA HIS A 190 0.95 2.23 -11.06
C HIS A 190 -0.12 2.78 -11.99
N CYS A 191 -0.83 3.81 -11.54
CA CYS A 191 -1.86 4.47 -12.35
C CYS A 191 -1.27 5.12 -13.61
N GLN A 192 -0.11 5.79 -13.52
CA GLN A 192 0.54 6.38 -14.69
C GLN A 192 0.95 5.32 -15.70
N VAL A 193 1.55 4.21 -15.26
CA VAL A 193 2.01 3.13 -16.14
C VAL A 193 0.86 2.49 -16.94
N VAL A 194 -0.33 2.37 -16.34
CA VAL A 194 -1.46 1.66 -16.96
C VAL A 194 -2.41 2.59 -17.70
N GLU A 195 -2.71 3.74 -17.12
CA GLU A 195 -3.83 4.56 -17.54
C GLU A 195 -3.44 6.01 -17.89
N GLY A 196 -2.46 6.57 -17.19
CA GLY A 196 -2.11 7.99 -17.32
C GLY A 196 -3.22 8.93 -16.84
N ASP A 197 -3.18 10.19 -17.31
CA ASP A 197 -4.19 11.23 -17.02
C ASP A 197 -4.48 11.39 -15.51
N LEU A 198 -3.41 11.39 -14.70
CA LEU A 198 -3.47 11.34 -13.23
C LEU A 198 -4.32 12.47 -12.64
N SER A 199 -4.18 13.69 -13.16
CA SER A 199 -4.91 14.85 -12.65
C SER A 199 -6.42 14.69 -12.79
N ARG A 200 -6.90 14.16 -13.92
CA ARG A 200 -8.31 13.88 -14.15
C ARG A 200 -8.82 12.78 -13.22
N LYS A 201 -8.02 11.72 -13.02
CA LYS A 201 -8.38 10.63 -12.11
C LYS A 201 -8.44 11.08 -10.66
N LEU A 202 -7.49 11.91 -10.20
CA LEU A 202 -7.55 12.51 -8.87
C LEU A 202 -8.83 13.35 -8.70
N ARG A 203 -9.17 14.22 -9.66
CA ARG A 203 -10.41 15.00 -9.65
C ARG A 203 -11.67 14.13 -9.68
N GLN A 204 -11.62 12.97 -10.32
CA GLN A 204 -12.74 12.04 -10.41
C GLN A 204 -12.95 11.27 -9.12
N TYR A 205 -11.87 10.76 -8.50
CA TYR A 205 -11.98 9.75 -7.45
C TYR A 205 -11.82 10.30 -6.03
N LEU A 206 -11.01 11.33 -5.79
CA LEU A 206 -10.85 11.89 -4.44
C LEU A 206 -12.15 12.42 -3.85
N PRO A 207 -13.01 13.17 -4.60
CA PRO A 207 -14.27 13.67 -4.06
C PRO A 207 -15.27 12.57 -3.67
N THR A 208 -15.06 11.34 -4.12
CA THR A 208 -15.92 10.20 -3.75
C THR A 208 -15.72 9.71 -2.32
N GLY A 209 -14.61 10.11 -1.66
CA GLY A 209 -14.20 9.60 -0.35
C GLY A 209 -13.77 8.14 -0.35
N ARG A 210 -13.57 7.53 -1.53
CA ARG A 210 -13.12 6.13 -1.65
C ARG A 210 -11.60 5.98 -1.63
N VAL A 211 -10.84 7.00 -2.05
CA VAL A 211 -9.38 6.99 -1.98
C VAL A 211 -8.95 7.55 -0.62
N THR A 212 -8.34 6.71 0.22
CA THR A 212 -7.91 7.11 1.58
C THR A 212 -6.41 7.00 1.78
N HIS A 213 -5.70 6.46 0.79
CA HIS A 213 -4.24 6.42 0.76
C HIS A 213 -3.73 6.64 -0.67
N ILE A 214 -2.66 7.40 -0.79
CA ILE A 214 -1.97 7.67 -2.07
C ILE A 214 -0.52 7.23 -1.93
N GLN A 215 0.06 6.73 -3.03
CA GLN A 215 1.49 6.46 -3.10
C GLN A 215 2.12 7.11 -4.34
N VAL A 216 3.43 7.34 -4.27
CA VAL A 216 4.19 8.03 -5.32
C VAL A 216 5.54 7.38 -5.57
N ALA A 217 5.91 7.34 -6.83
CA ALA A 217 7.26 7.03 -7.32
C ALA A 217 7.49 7.68 -8.67
N GLY A 218 8.75 7.97 -9.03
CA GLY A 218 9.13 8.45 -10.36
C GLY A 218 8.84 7.41 -11.44
N VAL A 219 8.27 7.83 -12.57
CA VAL A 219 7.98 6.98 -13.73
C VAL A 219 8.97 7.32 -14.83
N PRO A 220 9.62 6.32 -15.49
CA PRO A 220 9.31 4.88 -15.43
C PRO A 220 10.13 4.06 -14.42
N GLU A 221 11.17 4.58 -13.78
CA GLU A 221 12.20 3.80 -13.08
C GLU A 221 11.83 3.44 -11.63
N ARG A 222 10.71 3.95 -11.11
CA ARG A 222 10.24 3.78 -9.73
C ARG A 222 11.24 4.27 -8.69
N HIS A 223 11.94 5.38 -9.01
CA HIS A 223 12.83 6.12 -8.11
C HIS A 223 12.13 7.31 -7.46
N GLU A 224 12.91 8.26 -6.92
CA GLU A 224 12.39 9.49 -6.34
C GLU A 224 11.48 10.23 -7.32
N PRO A 225 10.37 10.85 -6.83
CA PRO A 225 9.37 11.49 -7.68
C PRO A 225 9.78 12.90 -8.17
N ASP A 226 11.08 13.18 -8.26
CA ASP A 226 11.66 14.44 -8.74
C ASP A 226 12.06 14.39 -10.22
N GLN A 227 12.10 13.20 -10.80
CA GLN A 227 12.49 12.97 -12.18
C GLN A 227 11.52 12.00 -12.87
N GLY A 228 11.53 12.05 -14.21
CA GLY A 228 10.69 11.20 -15.03
C GLY A 228 9.54 11.97 -15.68
N GLU A 229 8.53 11.25 -16.14
CA GLU A 229 7.45 11.80 -16.97
C GLU A 229 6.28 12.43 -16.18
N VAL A 230 6.30 12.35 -14.84
CA VAL A 230 5.21 12.87 -14.00
C VAL A 230 5.63 14.18 -13.31
N ASN A 231 4.80 15.20 -13.45
CA ASN A 231 4.99 16.47 -12.73
C ASN A 231 4.38 16.38 -11.31
N TYR A 232 5.13 15.82 -10.36
CA TYR A 232 4.67 15.68 -8.99
C TYR A 232 4.40 16.98 -8.24
N PRO A 233 5.18 18.07 -8.40
CA PRO A 233 4.83 19.36 -7.80
C PRO A 233 3.42 19.84 -8.17
N TYR A 234 3.00 19.67 -9.43
CA TYR A 234 1.65 19.96 -9.86
C TYR A 234 0.61 19.04 -9.19
N LEU A 235 0.89 17.74 -9.10
CA LEU A 235 -0.03 16.79 -8.48
C LEU A 235 -0.17 17.03 -6.97
N PHE A 236 0.91 17.41 -6.28
CA PHE A 236 0.84 17.76 -4.85
C PHE A 236 -0.01 19.01 -4.61
N ALA A 237 0.14 20.03 -5.44
CA ALA A 237 -0.74 21.21 -5.37
C ALA A 237 -2.20 20.83 -5.65
N LEU A 238 -2.44 19.91 -6.58
CA LEU A 238 -3.78 19.40 -6.88
C LEU A 238 -4.39 18.61 -5.70
N LEU A 239 -3.59 17.81 -4.97
CA LEU A 239 -4.05 17.13 -3.77
C LEU A 239 -4.53 18.12 -2.70
N ASP A 240 -3.78 19.22 -2.51
CA ASP A 240 -4.18 20.30 -1.59
C ASP A 240 -5.47 21.00 -2.06
N GLU A 241 -5.57 21.32 -3.36
CA GLU A 241 -6.79 21.90 -3.97
C GLU A 241 -8.01 21.03 -3.74
N LEU A 242 -7.86 19.70 -3.87
CA LEU A 242 -8.93 18.73 -3.68
C LEU A 242 -9.19 18.38 -2.19
N GLY A 243 -8.47 19.01 -1.27
CA GLY A 243 -8.66 18.82 0.17
C GLY A 243 -8.21 17.44 0.68
N TYR A 244 -7.25 16.80 0.03
CA TYR A 244 -6.73 15.52 0.50
C TYR A 244 -5.92 15.69 1.79
N THR A 245 -6.37 15.07 2.88
CA THR A 245 -5.75 15.15 4.20
C THR A 245 -5.07 13.85 4.63
N GLY A 246 -5.09 12.83 3.77
CA GLY A 246 -4.44 11.54 4.02
C GLY A 246 -2.91 11.60 3.93
N TRP A 247 -2.29 10.45 4.01
CA TRP A 247 -0.85 10.29 3.82
C TRP A 247 -0.52 9.94 2.38
N VAL A 248 0.65 10.40 1.93
CA VAL A 248 1.25 10.04 0.64
C VAL A 248 2.47 9.15 0.93
N GLY A 249 2.36 7.87 0.63
CA GLY A 249 3.42 6.89 0.81
C GLY A 249 4.54 7.08 -0.21
N CYS A 250 5.79 7.12 0.26
CA CYS A 250 6.98 7.21 -0.57
C CYS A 250 7.40 5.79 -1.00
N GLU A 251 6.64 5.18 -1.94
CA GLU A 251 6.86 3.79 -2.34
C GLU A 251 7.77 3.70 -3.57
N TYR A 252 9.01 4.11 -3.40
CA TYR A 252 10.01 4.08 -4.45
C TYR A 252 11.36 3.54 -3.96
N ARG A 253 12.18 3.11 -4.91
CA ARG A 253 13.54 2.66 -4.64
C ARG A 253 14.48 3.85 -4.74
N PRO A 254 15.28 4.14 -3.70
CA PRO A 254 16.28 5.22 -3.78
C PRO A 254 17.18 5.03 -5.00
N ARG A 255 17.36 6.08 -5.78
CA ARG A 255 18.17 6.06 -7.03
C ARG A 255 19.63 5.66 -6.77
N LEU A 256 20.14 6.04 -5.61
CA LEU A 256 21.49 5.67 -5.18
C LEU A 256 21.57 4.23 -4.65
N GLY A 257 20.45 3.52 -4.53
CA GLY A 257 20.42 2.14 -4.03
C GLY A 257 20.84 2.03 -2.56
N ALA A 258 21.49 0.92 -2.22
CA ALA A 258 21.93 0.60 -0.85
C ALA A 258 23.27 1.28 -0.46
N VAL A 259 23.45 2.53 -0.88
CA VAL A 259 24.60 3.35 -0.48
C VAL A 259 24.26 4.05 0.83
N THR A 260 25.21 4.14 1.76
CA THR A 260 25.03 4.83 3.04
C THR A 260 24.48 6.24 2.85
N GLY A 261 23.31 6.52 3.44
CA GLY A 261 22.62 7.79 3.32
C GLY A 261 21.99 8.02 1.93
N GLY A 262 21.87 7.00 1.09
CA GLY A 262 21.30 7.11 -0.25
C GLY A 262 19.86 7.60 -0.26
N THR A 263 19.03 7.12 0.67
CA THR A 263 17.67 7.63 0.85
C THR A 263 17.67 9.10 1.25
N THR A 264 18.40 9.47 2.29
CA THR A 264 18.47 10.86 2.81
C THR A 264 18.87 11.86 1.73
N GLN A 265 19.89 11.51 0.92
CA GLN A 265 20.34 12.37 -0.20
C GLN A 265 19.26 12.55 -1.28
N GLY A 266 18.40 11.54 -1.48
CA GLY A 266 17.31 11.57 -2.45
C GLY A 266 16.08 12.35 -2.01
N LEU A 267 15.97 12.82 -0.75
CA LEU A 267 14.75 13.43 -0.21
C LEU A 267 14.56 14.93 -0.55
N GLY A 268 15.48 15.55 -1.29
CA GLY A 268 15.43 16.97 -1.64
C GLY A 268 14.19 17.42 -2.43
N TRP A 269 13.44 16.49 -2.97
CA TRP A 269 12.18 16.76 -3.68
C TRP A 269 11.00 17.08 -2.74
N ARG A 270 11.11 16.67 -1.46
CA ARG A 270 10.04 16.93 -0.50
C ARG A 270 9.96 18.43 -0.20
N PRO A 271 8.75 19.02 -0.27
CA PRO A 271 8.56 20.40 0.15
C PRO A 271 8.96 20.55 1.63
N HIS A 272 9.77 21.53 1.94
CA HIS A 272 10.05 21.92 3.32
C HIS A 272 8.75 22.45 3.94
N ARG A 273 8.36 21.89 5.10
CA ARG A 273 7.34 22.53 5.95
C ARG A 273 8.03 23.69 6.69
N GLU A 274 7.59 24.91 6.42
CA GLU A 274 7.94 26.08 7.22
C GLU A 274 7.35 25.97 8.63
#